data_547dbcead20c250221ff87e161d2c9f3
#
_entry.id   547dbcead20c250221ff87e161d2c9f3
#
_cell.length_a   1.000
_cell.length_b   1.000
_cell.length_c   1.000
_cell.angle_alpha   90.00
_cell.angle_beta   90.00
_cell.angle_gamma   90.00
#
_symmetry.space_group_name_H-M   'P 1'
#
loop_
_entity.id
_entity.type
_entity.pdbx_description
1 polymer ?
#
loop_
_entity_poly.entity_id
_entity_poly.type
_entity_poly.pdbx_seq_one_letter_code
_entity_poly.pdbx_strand_id
1 'polypeptide(L)'
;RVPVELPDLAGREAILKVHARKIKASDDVDFHTIARMASGASGAELANIVNEAALRAVRDGRTIVTEADLEESIEVVIAGYQKKNAVLSDQEKKVVSYHEIGHALVAALQNHSAPVQKITIIPRTSGALGYTMQVETGDKYLMTKKELENKIATFTGGRAAEEIVFGEITTGASNDIEQATKIARAMITRYGMTDEFDMVAMETVTNQ
;
A
#
# COMPACT_ATOMS: atom_id res chain seq x y z
N ARG A 1 -9.30 7.59 30.38
CA ARG A 1 -8.97 7.77 28.97
C ARG A 1 -9.69 6.68 28.17
N VAL A 2 -10.31 7.04 27.08
CA VAL A 2 -10.91 6.09 26.14
C VAL A 2 -9.96 6.03 24.94
N PRO A 3 -9.29 4.90 24.67
CA PRO A 3 -8.47 4.77 23.48
C PRO A 3 -9.39 4.78 22.23
N VAL A 4 -8.96 5.47 21.19
CA VAL A 4 -9.61 5.43 19.89
C VAL A 4 -8.62 4.77 18.93
N GLU A 5 -8.89 3.52 18.61
CA GLU A 5 -8.07 2.71 17.71
C GLU A 5 -8.52 2.87 16.27
N LEU A 6 -7.66 2.46 15.32
CA LEU A 6 -8.04 2.39 13.92
C LEU A 6 -9.13 1.31 13.73
N PRO A 7 -10.10 1.53 12.83
CA PRO A 7 -11.18 0.58 12.61
C PRO A 7 -10.65 -0.72 11.96
N ASP A 8 -11.19 -1.84 12.38
CA ASP A 8 -11.04 -3.13 11.72
C ASP A 8 -11.77 -3.15 10.37
N LEU A 9 -11.68 -4.24 9.62
CA LEU A 9 -12.28 -4.37 8.29
C LEU A 9 -13.79 -4.10 8.31
N ALA A 10 -14.53 -4.66 9.28
CA ALA A 10 -15.97 -4.46 9.40
C ALA A 10 -16.30 -3.01 9.78
N GLY A 11 -15.52 -2.40 10.65
CA GLY A 11 -15.61 -0.98 11.02
C GLY A 11 -15.34 -0.07 9.83
N ARG A 12 -14.31 -0.34 9.02
CA ARG A 12 -14.03 0.43 7.80
C ARG A 12 -15.19 0.36 6.81
N GLU A 13 -15.72 -0.84 6.56
CA GLU A 13 -16.88 -1.03 5.68
C GLU A 13 -18.10 -0.26 6.19
N ALA A 14 -18.40 -0.32 7.49
CA ALA A 14 -19.50 0.40 8.10
C ALA A 14 -19.34 1.93 7.95
N ILE A 15 -18.13 2.46 8.20
CA ILE A 15 -17.81 3.89 8.05
C ILE A 15 -18.00 4.35 6.60
N LEU A 16 -17.45 3.59 5.63
CA LEU A 16 -17.63 3.88 4.20
C LEU A 16 -19.13 3.95 3.84
N LYS A 17 -19.94 2.97 4.24
CA LYS A 17 -21.37 2.94 4.00
C LYS A 17 -22.10 4.14 4.64
N VAL A 18 -21.71 4.56 5.84
CA VAL A 18 -22.29 5.74 6.50
C VAL A 18 -22.03 7.02 5.69
N HIS A 19 -20.80 7.22 5.23
CA HIS A 19 -20.43 8.38 4.43
C HIS A 19 -21.04 8.31 3.02
N ALA A 20 -21.14 7.12 2.41
CA ALA A 20 -21.76 6.92 1.11
C ALA A 20 -23.24 7.26 1.06
N ARG A 21 -23.97 7.25 2.20
CA ARG A 21 -25.37 7.71 2.26
C ARG A 21 -25.57 9.18 1.87
N LYS A 22 -24.52 9.98 1.90
CA LYS A 22 -24.55 11.42 1.55
C LYS A 22 -24.33 11.69 0.07
N ILE A 23 -24.00 10.67 -0.71
CA ILE A 23 -23.73 10.73 -2.14
C ILE A 23 -24.60 9.73 -2.89
N LYS A 24 -24.66 9.86 -4.21
CA LYS A 24 -25.27 8.84 -5.07
C LYS A 24 -24.18 7.86 -5.49
N ALA A 25 -24.10 6.73 -4.81
CA ALA A 25 -23.26 5.63 -5.22
C ALA A 25 -24.03 4.65 -6.13
N SER A 26 -23.32 3.99 -7.03
CA SER A 26 -23.87 2.91 -7.84
C SER A 26 -24.22 1.71 -6.95
N ASP A 27 -25.27 0.98 -7.30
CA ASP A 27 -25.77 -0.17 -6.52
C ASP A 27 -24.81 -1.38 -6.56
N ASP A 28 -23.90 -1.42 -7.52
CA ASP A 28 -22.91 -2.47 -7.72
C ASP A 28 -21.59 -2.27 -6.95
N VAL A 29 -21.46 -1.18 -6.17
CA VAL A 29 -20.25 -0.92 -5.37
C VAL A 29 -20.09 -1.95 -4.26
N ASP A 30 -18.97 -2.71 -4.31
CA ASP A 30 -18.57 -3.60 -3.23
C ASP A 30 -17.77 -2.86 -2.14
N PHE A 31 -18.48 -2.32 -1.15
CA PHE A 31 -17.86 -1.64 0.00
C PHE A 31 -16.94 -2.55 0.83
N HIS A 32 -17.10 -3.87 0.77
CA HIS A 32 -16.20 -4.80 1.43
C HIS A 32 -14.82 -4.80 0.76
N THR A 33 -14.78 -4.87 -0.56
CA THR A 33 -13.54 -4.77 -1.34
C THR A 33 -12.86 -3.41 -1.13
N ILE A 34 -13.63 -2.30 -1.16
CA ILE A 34 -13.12 -0.95 -0.88
C ILE A 34 -12.52 -0.86 0.54
N ALA A 35 -13.19 -1.43 1.56
CA ALA A 35 -12.69 -1.45 2.93
C ALA A 35 -11.40 -2.27 3.09
N ARG A 36 -11.25 -3.37 2.33
CA ARG A 36 -10.00 -4.14 2.27
C ARG A 36 -8.86 -3.32 1.69
N MET A 37 -9.09 -2.66 0.57
CA MET A 37 -8.09 -1.80 -0.10
C MET A 37 -7.66 -0.62 0.77
N ALA A 38 -8.58 -0.08 1.61
CA ALA A 38 -8.31 0.99 2.57
C ALA A 38 -7.79 0.47 3.93
N SER A 39 -7.02 -0.63 3.94
CA SER A 39 -6.45 -1.18 5.17
C SER A 39 -5.57 -0.16 5.88
N GLY A 40 -5.73 -0.04 7.20
CA GLY A 40 -5.01 0.93 8.03
C GLY A 40 -5.53 2.37 7.96
N ALA A 41 -6.57 2.66 7.18
CA ALA A 41 -7.16 3.98 7.11
C ALA A 41 -7.96 4.33 8.37
N SER A 42 -7.79 5.56 8.84
CA SER A 42 -8.60 6.15 9.91
C SER A 42 -10.01 6.50 9.42
N GLY A 43 -10.94 6.74 10.34
CA GLY A 43 -12.29 7.18 10.00
C GLY A 43 -12.33 8.47 9.17
N ALA A 44 -11.39 9.40 9.41
CA ALA A 44 -11.27 10.64 8.65
C ALA A 44 -10.79 10.38 7.21
N GLU A 45 -9.83 9.49 7.01
CA GLU A 45 -9.37 9.10 5.68
C GLU A 45 -10.45 8.38 4.89
N LEU A 46 -11.23 7.49 5.53
CA LEU A 46 -12.36 6.82 4.90
C LEU A 46 -13.45 7.81 4.46
N ALA A 47 -13.75 8.82 5.29
CA ALA A 47 -14.67 9.91 4.92
C ALA A 47 -14.12 10.70 3.72
N ASN A 48 -12.81 10.97 3.70
CA ASN A 48 -12.16 11.68 2.61
C ASN A 48 -12.16 10.88 1.31
N ILE A 49 -11.96 9.55 1.36
CA ILE A 49 -12.06 8.65 0.20
C ILE A 49 -13.44 8.80 -0.47
N VAL A 50 -14.51 8.76 0.31
CA VAL A 50 -15.88 8.91 -0.23
C VAL A 50 -16.10 10.31 -0.83
N ASN A 51 -15.58 11.36 -0.18
CA ASN A 51 -15.66 12.73 -0.69
C ASN A 51 -14.89 12.92 -1.99
N GLU A 52 -13.66 12.43 -2.08
CA GLU A 52 -12.83 12.47 -3.30
C GLU A 52 -13.48 11.70 -4.46
N ALA A 53 -14.09 10.55 -4.18
CA ALA A 53 -14.83 9.78 -5.18
C ALA A 53 -16.02 10.58 -5.75
N ALA A 54 -16.75 11.30 -4.90
CA ALA A 54 -17.85 12.17 -5.34
C ALA A 54 -17.33 13.35 -6.19
N LEU A 55 -16.23 13.98 -5.76
CA LEU A 55 -15.59 15.06 -6.53
C LEU A 55 -15.07 14.57 -7.89
N ARG A 56 -14.53 13.35 -7.94
CA ARG A 56 -14.07 12.72 -9.18
C ARG A 56 -15.24 12.50 -10.14
N ALA A 57 -16.32 11.90 -9.69
CA ALA A 57 -17.51 11.69 -10.50
C ALA A 57 -18.02 13.00 -11.12
N VAL A 58 -18.09 14.07 -10.32
CA VAL A 58 -18.51 15.40 -10.80
C VAL A 58 -17.52 15.99 -11.81
N ARG A 59 -16.21 15.87 -11.59
CA ARG A 59 -15.20 16.32 -12.58
C ARG A 59 -15.33 15.60 -13.93
N ASP A 60 -15.74 14.34 -13.90
CA ASP A 60 -15.99 13.54 -15.10
C ASP A 60 -17.41 13.73 -15.69
N GLY A 61 -18.18 14.72 -15.18
CA GLY A 61 -19.52 15.02 -15.66
C GLY A 61 -20.61 14.03 -15.23
N ARG A 62 -20.31 13.18 -14.24
CA ARG A 62 -21.23 12.15 -13.71
C ARG A 62 -21.86 12.60 -12.39
N THR A 63 -23.02 12.07 -12.07
CA THR A 63 -23.73 12.31 -10.80
C THR A 63 -23.74 11.07 -9.89
N ILE A 64 -23.22 9.94 -10.39
CA ILE A 64 -23.17 8.66 -9.71
C ILE A 64 -21.71 8.27 -9.51
N VAL A 65 -21.35 7.91 -8.29
CA VAL A 65 -20.03 7.41 -7.92
C VAL A 65 -19.96 5.91 -8.20
N THR A 66 -18.95 5.48 -8.92
CA THR A 66 -18.67 4.08 -9.24
C THR A 66 -17.63 3.50 -8.31
N GLU A 67 -17.45 2.18 -8.31
CA GLU A 67 -16.39 1.48 -7.59
C GLU A 67 -15.00 1.99 -8.02
N ALA A 68 -14.79 2.20 -9.31
CA ALA A 68 -13.53 2.75 -9.85
C ALA A 68 -13.21 4.17 -9.31
N ASP A 69 -14.21 4.98 -9.00
CA ASP A 69 -14.00 6.29 -8.37
C ASP A 69 -13.49 6.13 -6.93
N LEU A 70 -14.03 5.17 -6.18
CA LEU A 70 -13.61 4.86 -4.82
C LEU A 70 -12.20 4.27 -4.79
N GLU A 71 -11.88 3.34 -5.70
CA GLU A 71 -10.54 2.76 -5.83
C GLU A 71 -9.48 3.84 -6.11
N GLU A 72 -9.70 4.70 -7.11
CA GLU A 72 -8.76 5.79 -7.39
C GLU A 72 -8.67 6.80 -6.23
N SER A 73 -9.75 7.00 -5.50
CA SER A 73 -9.76 7.90 -4.35
C SER A 73 -8.97 7.34 -3.16
N ILE A 74 -8.94 6.02 -2.98
CA ILE A 74 -8.03 5.36 -2.04
C ILE A 74 -6.58 5.69 -2.41
N GLU A 75 -6.24 5.56 -3.69
CA GLU A 75 -4.89 5.88 -4.16
C GLU A 75 -4.52 7.36 -3.94
N VAL A 76 -5.49 8.26 -4.17
CA VAL A 76 -5.29 9.70 -3.92
C VAL A 76 -5.02 9.98 -2.44
N VAL A 77 -5.78 9.33 -1.54
CA VAL A 77 -5.63 9.54 -0.09
C VAL A 77 -4.34 8.92 0.44
N ILE A 78 -3.95 7.74 -0.04
CA ILE A 78 -2.75 7.01 0.42
C ILE A 78 -1.47 7.53 -0.25
N ALA A 79 -1.47 7.66 -1.58
CA ALA A 79 -0.28 7.95 -2.39
C ALA A 79 -0.27 9.37 -2.97
N GLY A 80 -1.33 10.14 -2.78
CA GLY A 80 -1.48 11.49 -3.31
C GLY A 80 -2.00 11.54 -4.75
N TYR A 81 -2.27 12.75 -5.23
CA TYR A 81 -2.77 12.97 -6.58
C TYR A 81 -1.77 12.57 -7.66
N GLN A 82 -2.27 12.21 -8.84
CA GLN A 82 -1.43 12.00 -10.02
C GLN A 82 -0.73 13.31 -10.42
N LYS A 83 0.58 13.26 -10.61
CA LYS A 83 1.35 14.39 -11.13
C LYS A 83 1.15 14.53 -12.63
N LYS A 84 0.27 15.42 -13.06
CA LYS A 84 0.03 15.68 -14.49
C LYS A 84 1.24 16.25 -15.24
N ASN A 85 2.16 16.90 -14.53
CA ASN A 85 3.32 17.59 -15.08
C ASN A 85 4.64 16.81 -14.95
N ALA A 86 4.61 15.60 -14.37
CA ALA A 86 5.81 14.77 -14.30
C ALA A 86 5.94 13.98 -15.62
N VAL A 87 6.80 14.46 -16.49
CA VAL A 87 7.14 13.78 -17.73
C VAL A 87 8.37 12.92 -17.47
N LEU A 88 8.15 11.63 -17.19
CA LEU A 88 9.23 10.65 -17.18
C LEU A 88 9.74 10.44 -18.61
N SER A 89 11.04 10.42 -18.78
CA SER A 89 11.64 9.95 -20.03
C SER A 89 11.27 8.49 -20.31
N ASP A 90 11.36 8.06 -21.54
CA ASP A 90 11.04 6.67 -21.89
C ASP A 90 11.99 5.67 -21.21
N GLN A 91 13.23 6.07 -20.95
CA GLN A 91 14.18 5.27 -20.17
C GLN A 91 13.71 5.15 -18.71
N GLU A 92 13.33 6.24 -18.06
CA GLU A 92 12.82 6.22 -16.68
C GLU A 92 11.53 5.41 -16.57
N LYS A 93 10.58 5.56 -17.50
CA LYS A 93 9.37 4.73 -17.55
C LYS A 93 9.71 3.25 -17.63
N LYS A 94 10.70 2.90 -18.43
CA LYS A 94 11.15 1.52 -18.57
C LYS A 94 11.75 1.00 -17.26
N VAL A 95 12.64 1.77 -16.62
CA VAL A 95 13.24 1.41 -15.33
C VAL A 95 12.15 1.23 -14.26
N VAL A 96 11.26 2.21 -14.10
CA VAL A 96 10.15 2.13 -13.12
C VAL A 96 9.24 0.93 -13.42
N SER A 97 8.94 0.64 -14.69
CA SER A 97 8.11 -0.52 -15.04
C SER A 97 8.73 -1.84 -14.59
N TYR A 98 10.02 -2.05 -14.83
CA TYR A 98 10.70 -3.26 -14.39
C TYR A 98 10.83 -3.32 -12.87
N HIS A 99 11.04 -2.19 -12.22
CA HIS A 99 11.09 -2.07 -10.78
C HIS A 99 9.77 -2.53 -10.13
N GLU A 100 8.65 -1.97 -10.57
CA GLU A 100 7.31 -2.32 -10.03
C GLU A 100 6.91 -3.76 -10.35
N ILE A 101 7.22 -4.24 -11.56
CA ILE A 101 7.02 -5.65 -11.92
C ILE A 101 7.92 -6.56 -11.08
N GLY A 102 9.11 -6.14 -10.73
CA GLY A 102 10.01 -6.87 -9.81
C GLY A 102 9.35 -7.12 -8.45
N HIS A 103 8.78 -6.10 -7.84
CA HIS A 103 8.00 -6.24 -6.60
C HIS A 103 6.82 -7.20 -6.77
N ALA A 104 6.01 -6.98 -7.81
CA ALA A 104 4.83 -7.77 -8.08
C ALA A 104 5.15 -9.25 -8.33
N LEU A 105 6.19 -9.52 -9.11
CA LEU A 105 6.61 -10.89 -9.43
C LEU A 105 7.09 -11.64 -8.18
N VAL A 106 7.94 -11.00 -7.37
CA VAL A 106 8.42 -11.59 -6.12
C VAL A 106 7.24 -11.84 -5.18
N ALA A 107 6.31 -10.89 -5.03
CA ALA A 107 5.13 -11.06 -4.20
C ALA A 107 4.24 -12.20 -4.68
N ALA A 108 3.97 -12.28 -5.99
CA ALA A 108 3.07 -13.28 -6.57
C ALA A 108 3.62 -14.72 -6.50
N LEU A 109 4.93 -14.88 -6.49
CA LEU A 109 5.58 -16.20 -6.42
C LEU A 109 5.80 -16.70 -4.98
N GLN A 110 5.43 -15.91 -3.97
CA GLN A 110 5.56 -16.29 -2.56
C GLN A 110 4.26 -16.86 -1.99
N ASN A 111 4.37 -17.89 -1.14
CA ASN A 111 3.21 -18.56 -0.56
C ASN A 111 2.55 -17.79 0.60
N HIS A 112 3.24 -16.82 1.20
CA HIS A 112 2.78 -16.08 2.38
C HIS A 112 2.88 -14.56 2.15
N SER A 113 2.52 -14.13 0.95
CA SER A 113 2.46 -12.73 0.57
C SER A 113 1.02 -12.31 0.29
N ALA A 114 0.67 -11.07 0.62
CA ALA A 114 -0.62 -10.52 0.24
C ALA A 114 -0.75 -10.45 -1.29
N PRO A 115 -1.94 -10.72 -1.85
CA PRO A 115 -2.16 -10.65 -3.29
C PRO A 115 -1.82 -9.28 -3.86
N VAL A 116 -1.20 -9.27 -5.04
CA VAL A 116 -0.98 -8.03 -5.81
C VAL A 116 -2.31 -7.62 -6.42
N GLN A 117 -2.79 -6.45 -6.03
CA GLN A 117 -4.06 -5.88 -6.51
C GLN A 117 -3.84 -4.96 -7.71
N LYS A 118 -2.78 -4.16 -7.69
CA LYS A 118 -2.53 -3.15 -8.72
C LYS A 118 -1.04 -2.86 -8.86
N ILE A 119 -0.63 -2.57 -10.08
CA ILE A 119 0.70 -2.04 -10.41
C ILE A 119 0.49 -0.76 -11.21
N THR A 120 1.23 0.29 -10.93
CA THR A 120 1.18 1.54 -11.67
C THR A 120 2.55 2.19 -11.77
N ILE A 121 2.79 2.88 -12.87
CA ILE A 121 3.98 3.72 -13.11
C ILE A 121 3.59 5.21 -13.22
N ILE A 122 2.42 5.56 -12.72
CA ILE A 122 1.94 6.95 -12.75
C ILE A 122 2.50 7.68 -11.54
N PRO A 123 3.31 8.76 -11.74
CA PRO A 123 3.89 9.52 -10.65
C PRO A 123 2.83 10.18 -9.77
N ARG A 124 3.04 10.13 -8.46
CA ARG A 124 2.15 10.70 -7.45
C ARG A 124 2.78 11.88 -6.72
N THR A 125 1.96 12.71 -6.09
CA THR A 125 2.43 13.89 -5.34
C THR A 125 3.22 13.54 -4.09
N SER A 126 3.12 12.32 -3.58
CA SER A 126 3.97 11.79 -2.50
C SER A 126 5.45 11.63 -2.89
N GLY A 127 5.76 11.71 -4.19
CA GLY A 127 7.11 11.51 -4.73
C GLY A 127 7.33 10.13 -5.35
N ALA A 128 6.41 9.19 -5.18
CA ALA A 128 6.47 7.89 -5.84
C ALA A 128 6.35 8.06 -7.37
N LEU A 129 7.20 7.37 -8.11
CA LEU A 129 7.17 7.33 -9.58
C LEU A 129 6.28 6.19 -10.11
N GLY A 130 6.07 5.19 -9.28
CA GLY A 130 5.17 4.06 -9.43
C GLY A 130 4.87 3.47 -8.07
N TYR A 131 4.04 2.45 -8.01
CA TYR A 131 3.87 1.59 -6.84
C TYR A 131 3.19 0.27 -7.19
N THR A 132 3.48 -0.73 -6.39
CA THR A 132 2.81 -2.03 -6.39
C THR A 132 1.94 -2.12 -5.14
N MET A 133 0.61 -2.22 -5.33
CA MET A 133 -0.34 -2.36 -4.24
C MET A 133 -0.61 -3.83 -3.95
N GLN A 134 -0.37 -4.22 -2.72
CA GLN A 134 -0.77 -5.50 -2.17
C GLN A 134 -1.88 -5.29 -1.15
N VAL A 135 -2.91 -6.13 -1.19
CA VAL A 135 -4.08 -6.02 -0.31
C VAL A 135 -4.28 -7.34 0.42
N GLU A 136 -4.19 -7.29 1.75
CA GLU A 136 -4.47 -8.45 2.60
C GLU A 136 -5.92 -8.90 2.46
N THR A 137 -6.16 -10.20 2.61
CA THR A 137 -7.51 -10.78 2.53
C THR A 137 -8.36 -10.48 3.76
N GLY A 138 -7.73 -10.03 4.86
CA GLY A 138 -8.38 -9.67 6.11
C GLY A 138 -7.42 -8.96 7.06
N ASP A 139 -7.90 -8.58 8.24
CA ASP A 139 -7.05 -7.97 9.27
C ASP A 139 -6.09 -9.01 9.84
N LYS A 140 -4.81 -8.65 9.92
CA LYS A 140 -3.72 -9.50 10.35
C LYS A 140 -2.99 -8.88 11.54
N TYR A 141 -3.03 -9.57 12.67
CA TYR A 141 -2.46 -9.09 13.94
C TYR A 141 -1.09 -9.70 14.27
N LEU A 142 -0.79 -10.86 13.71
CA LEU A 142 0.47 -11.57 13.96
C LEU A 142 1.15 -11.89 12.63
N MET A 143 2.47 -11.77 12.60
CA MET A 143 3.30 -12.13 11.45
C MET A 143 4.39 -13.13 11.89
N THR A 144 4.54 -14.18 11.12
CA THR A 144 5.61 -15.15 11.29
C THR A 144 6.94 -14.63 10.76
N LYS A 145 8.05 -15.24 11.18
CA LYS A 145 9.40 -14.99 10.64
C LYS A 145 9.38 -15.07 9.11
N LYS A 146 8.74 -16.12 8.56
CA LYS A 146 8.67 -16.36 7.10
C LYS A 146 7.92 -15.25 6.35
N GLU A 147 6.86 -14.72 6.93
CA GLU A 147 6.11 -13.62 6.32
C GLU A 147 6.89 -12.31 6.31
N LEU A 148 7.67 -12.05 7.37
CA LEU A 148 8.56 -10.88 7.41
C LEU A 148 9.71 -11.02 6.40
N GLU A 149 10.31 -12.21 6.29
CA GLU A 149 11.31 -12.51 5.25
C GLU A 149 10.74 -12.30 3.84
N ASN A 150 9.51 -12.76 3.60
CA ASN A 150 8.82 -12.56 2.33
C ASN A 150 8.55 -11.08 2.03
N LYS A 151 8.20 -10.28 3.04
CA LYS A 151 8.07 -8.82 2.88
C LYS A 151 9.41 -8.17 2.51
N ILE A 152 10.51 -8.55 3.17
CA ILE A 152 11.85 -8.06 2.82
C ILE A 152 12.18 -8.42 1.36
N ALA A 153 11.96 -9.67 0.97
CA ALA A 153 12.20 -10.12 -0.40
C ALA A 153 11.35 -9.32 -1.41
N THR A 154 10.08 -9.05 -1.09
CA THR A 154 9.21 -8.21 -1.93
C THR A 154 9.77 -6.79 -2.08
N PHE A 155 10.16 -6.12 -0.98
CA PHE A 155 10.76 -4.79 -1.03
C PHE A 155 12.06 -4.75 -1.84
N THR A 156 12.87 -5.79 -1.81
CA THR A 156 14.12 -5.83 -2.58
C THR A 156 13.93 -6.23 -4.04
N GLY A 157 12.75 -6.72 -4.41
CA GLY A 157 12.42 -7.23 -5.76
C GLY A 157 12.57 -6.20 -6.86
N GLY A 158 12.17 -4.94 -6.61
CA GLY A 158 12.29 -3.86 -7.57
C GLY A 158 13.74 -3.56 -7.95
N ARG A 159 14.60 -3.39 -6.94
CA ARG A 159 16.03 -3.19 -7.18
C ARG A 159 16.70 -4.39 -7.86
N ALA A 160 16.35 -5.59 -7.46
CA ALA A 160 16.87 -6.80 -8.10
C ALA A 160 16.50 -6.86 -9.59
N ALA A 161 15.29 -6.44 -9.95
CA ALA A 161 14.86 -6.36 -11.35
C ALA A 161 15.66 -5.32 -12.14
N GLU A 162 15.96 -4.15 -11.57
CA GLU A 162 16.82 -3.15 -12.19
C GLU A 162 18.23 -3.73 -12.49
N GLU A 163 18.85 -4.35 -11.50
CA GLU A 163 20.19 -4.92 -11.61
C GLU A 163 20.27 -6.04 -12.67
N ILE A 164 19.28 -6.94 -12.70
CA ILE A 164 19.21 -8.05 -13.66
C ILE A 164 19.02 -7.55 -15.10
N VAL A 165 18.15 -6.56 -15.30
CA VAL A 165 17.73 -6.12 -16.64
C VAL A 165 18.66 -5.07 -17.22
N PHE A 166 19.13 -4.14 -16.40
CA PHE A 166 19.92 -2.99 -16.86
C PHE A 166 21.40 -3.07 -16.48
N GLY A 167 21.77 -3.96 -15.56
CA GLY A 167 23.13 -4.04 -15.01
C GLY A 167 23.50 -2.86 -14.11
N GLU A 168 22.54 -2.00 -13.79
CA GLU A 168 22.70 -0.80 -12.98
C GLU A 168 21.55 -0.69 -11.99
N ILE A 169 21.74 0.10 -10.93
CA ILE A 169 20.76 0.34 -9.89
C ILE A 169 20.49 1.84 -9.78
N THR A 170 19.24 2.21 -9.48
CA THR A 170 18.87 3.61 -9.33
C THR A 170 18.56 3.98 -7.88
N THR A 171 18.38 5.28 -7.62
CA THR A 171 17.95 5.80 -6.32
C THR A 171 16.48 5.51 -6.03
N GLY A 172 15.72 4.98 -6.99
CA GLY A 172 14.30 4.69 -6.87
C GLY A 172 13.97 3.72 -5.73
N ALA A 173 14.86 2.77 -5.45
CA ALA A 173 14.70 1.77 -4.39
C ALA A 173 14.95 2.29 -2.95
N SER A 174 15.18 3.59 -2.74
CA SER A 174 15.58 4.12 -1.42
C SER A 174 14.56 3.83 -0.32
N ASN A 175 13.27 4.01 -0.60
CA ASN A 175 12.20 3.72 0.36
C ASN A 175 12.07 2.23 0.64
N ASP A 176 12.21 1.38 -0.38
CA ASP A 176 12.12 -0.07 -0.24
C ASP A 176 13.25 -0.62 0.64
N ILE A 177 14.46 -0.12 0.44
CA ILE A 177 15.63 -0.44 1.27
C ILE A 177 15.38 -0.01 2.72
N GLU A 178 14.81 1.17 2.93
CA GLU A 178 14.47 1.67 4.26
C GLU A 178 13.43 0.75 4.94
N GLN A 179 12.34 0.38 4.25
CA GLN A 179 11.31 -0.50 4.80
C GLN A 179 11.85 -1.92 5.07
N ALA A 180 12.60 -2.49 4.14
CA ALA A 180 13.25 -3.79 4.33
C ALA A 180 14.19 -3.77 5.55
N THR A 181 14.98 -2.70 5.71
CA THR A 181 15.89 -2.50 6.84
C THR A 181 15.15 -2.38 8.16
N LYS A 182 14.04 -1.62 8.21
CA LYS A 182 13.20 -1.51 9.42
C LYS A 182 12.66 -2.86 9.86
N ILE A 183 12.18 -3.68 8.92
CA ILE A 183 11.69 -5.03 9.21
C ILE A 183 12.82 -5.92 9.73
N ALA A 184 13.94 -6.00 9.00
CA ALA A 184 15.09 -6.82 9.40
C ALA A 184 15.61 -6.43 10.79
N ARG A 185 15.73 -5.13 11.07
CA ARG A 185 16.11 -4.62 12.38
C ARG A 185 15.13 -5.06 13.46
N ALA A 186 13.81 -4.92 13.24
CA ALA A 186 12.80 -5.34 14.22
C ALA A 186 12.83 -6.85 14.48
N MET A 187 13.06 -7.67 13.45
CA MET A 187 13.23 -9.12 13.59
C MET A 187 14.38 -9.47 14.54
N ILE A 188 15.49 -8.73 14.46
CA ILE A 188 16.66 -8.94 15.32
C ILE A 188 16.42 -8.36 16.71
N THR A 189 16.07 -7.06 16.80
CA THR A 189 16.16 -6.31 18.07
C THR A 189 14.90 -6.43 18.95
N ARG A 190 13.74 -6.78 18.36
CA ARG A 190 12.44 -6.73 19.05
C ARG A 190 11.70 -8.06 19.11
N TYR A 191 11.82 -8.88 18.07
CA TYR A 191 11.00 -10.08 17.94
C TYR A 191 11.74 -11.38 18.25
N GLY A 192 13.07 -11.33 18.46
CA GLY A 192 13.87 -12.53 18.74
C GLY A 192 13.79 -13.56 17.61
N MET A 193 13.74 -13.11 16.36
CA MET A 193 13.57 -13.97 15.19
C MET A 193 14.89 -14.35 14.52
N THR A 194 15.98 -14.40 15.28
CA THR A 194 17.30 -14.83 14.78
C THR A 194 17.81 -16.00 15.61
N ASP A 195 18.57 -16.89 14.98
CA ASP A 195 19.10 -18.07 15.65
C ASP A 195 20.27 -17.72 16.60
N GLU A 196 20.94 -16.57 16.38
CA GLU A 196 22.07 -16.11 17.18
C GLU A 196 21.68 -15.42 18.48
N PHE A 197 20.57 -14.67 18.48
CA PHE A 197 20.14 -13.85 19.62
C PHE A 197 18.85 -14.34 20.24
N ASP A 198 18.06 -15.14 19.53
CA ASP A 198 16.80 -15.74 19.98
C ASP A 198 15.94 -14.77 20.82
N MET A 199 15.49 -15.15 22.00
CA MET A 199 14.60 -14.36 22.87
C MET A 199 15.32 -13.24 23.65
N VAL A 200 16.23 -12.52 23.01
CA VAL A 200 16.90 -11.33 23.59
C VAL A 200 16.31 -10.05 23.00
N ALA A 201 15.70 -9.22 23.85
CA ALA A 201 15.25 -7.89 23.47
C ALA A 201 16.42 -6.90 23.54
N MET A 202 16.87 -6.40 22.40
CA MET A 202 17.95 -5.39 22.28
C MET A 202 17.40 -3.95 22.24
N GLU A 203 16.12 -3.79 21.98
CA GLU A 203 15.46 -2.48 21.83
C GLU A 203 14.11 -2.51 22.54
N THR A 204 13.89 -1.59 23.48
CA THR A 204 12.59 -1.38 24.12
C THR A 204 11.90 -0.19 23.48
N VAL A 205 10.65 -0.38 23.03
CA VAL A 205 9.81 0.75 22.58
C VAL A 205 9.24 1.44 23.77
N THR A 206 9.78 2.61 24.10
CA THR A 206 9.14 3.53 25.03
C THR A 206 7.97 4.20 24.27
N ASN A 207 6.75 3.76 24.55
CA ASN A 207 5.57 4.51 24.13
C ASN A 207 5.55 5.82 24.94
N GLN A 208 6.01 6.90 24.34
CA GLN A 208 5.79 8.25 24.85
C GLN A 208 4.40 8.76 24.50
#